data_3127e8295e62cf9a336447517d111e2b
#
_entry.id   3127e8295e62cf9a336447517d111e2b
#
_cell.length_a   1.000
_cell.length_b   1.000
_cell.length_c   1.000
_cell.angle_alpha   90.00
_cell.angle_beta   90.00
_cell.angle_gamma   90.00
#
_symmetry.space_group_name_H-M   'P 1'
#
loop_
_entity.id
_entity.type
_entity.pdbx_description
1 polymer ?
#
loop_
_entity_poly.entity_id
_entity_poly.type
_entity_poly.pdbx_seq_one_letter_code
_entity_poly.pdbx_strand_id
1 'polypeptide(L)'
;LILSKENAVPIIKTIVGVHEDNYKEQLKIQKKKSVTQASPPFTEELGDDGKPTGNYIFKFKSKAAYKPAIFDAKGNALIDPPIWGGSELKVNAALYPYFSPMNGAGVSLKIKAVQVIALVEGSEGASRFGFSETSGYDVKDGVDEQVDAKVFDKKADNVPEPEVVKTKSTSDGSKDVTDILDKWGVKDD
;
A
#
# COMPACT_ATOMS: atom_id res chain seq x y z
N LEU A 1 -0.97 -4.62 0.19
CA LEU A 1 -1.52 -5.80 0.85
C LEU A 1 -3.03 -5.68 0.90
N ILE A 2 -3.75 -6.70 0.44
CA ILE A 2 -5.20 -6.79 0.51
C ILE A 2 -5.55 -7.70 1.68
N LEU A 3 -6.50 -7.29 2.51
CA LEU A 3 -7.01 -8.06 3.64
C LEU A 3 -8.53 -8.06 3.62
N SER A 4 -9.13 -9.18 4.01
CA SER A 4 -10.58 -9.24 4.27
C SER A 4 -10.97 -8.29 5.43
N LYS A 5 -12.23 -7.85 5.46
CA LYS A 5 -12.78 -6.95 6.50
C LYS A 5 -12.43 -7.46 7.91
N GLU A 6 -12.63 -8.74 8.18
CA GLU A 6 -12.37 -9.35 9.49
C GLU A 6 -10.93 -9.16 9.96
N ASN A 7 -9.96 -9.35 9.04
CA ASN A 7 -8.53 -9.19 9.34
C ASN A 7 -8.09 -7.72 9.31
N ALA A 8 -8.78 -6.87 8.57
CA ALA A 8 -8.45 -5.46 8.42
C ALA A 8 -8.92 -4.61 9.61
N VAL A 9 -10.12 -4.84 10.15
CA VAL A 9 -10.73 -4.02 11.21
C VAL A 9 -9.85 -3.85 12.45
N PRO A 10 -9.23 -4.89 13.04
CA PRO A 10 -8.34 -4.71 14.18
C PRO A 10 -7.13 -3.82 13.88
N ILE A 11 -6.59 -3.94 12.68
CA ILE A 11 -5.44 -3.14 12.23
C ILE A 11 -5.86 -1.68 12.02
N ILE A 12 -7.01 -1.47 11.40
CA ILE A 12 -7.60 -0.15 11.18
C ILE A 12 -7.85 0.56 12.52
N LYS A 13 -8.44 -0.12 13.51
CA LYS A 13 -8.66 0.44 14.86
C LYS A 13 -7.34 0.89 15.50
N THR A 14 -6.28 0.10 15.33
CA THR A 14 -4.95 0.49 15.84
C THR A 14 -4.38 1.72 15.11
N ILE A 15 -4.54 1.77 13.78
CA ILE A 15 -4.10 2.94 12.97
C ILE A 15 -4.86 4.19 13.39
N VAL A 16 -6.17 4.09 13.57
CA VAL A 16 -7.03 5.21 14.00
C VAL A 16 -6.60 5.73 15.36
N GLY A 17 -6.37 4.85 16.34
CA GLY A 17 -5.90 5.24 17.67
C GLY A 17 -4.59 6.03 17.61
N VAL A 18 -3.60 5.53 16.88
CA VAL A 18 -2.31 6.23 16.69
C VAL A 18 -2.49 7.55 15.95
N HIS A 19 -3.40 7.60 14.97
CA HIS A 19 -3.68 8.84 14.23
C HIS A 19 -4.31 9.91 15.15
N GLU A 20 -5.27 9.53 15.98
CA GLU A 20 -5.89 10.47 16.93
C GLU A 20 -4.90 11.03 17.95
N ASP A 21 -4.06 10.17 18.50
CA ASP A 21 -3.03 10.59 19.43
C ASP A 21 -2.06 11.57 18.77
N ASN A 22 -1.61 11.26 17.56
CA ASN A 22 -0.80 12.18 16.77
C ASN A 22 -1.53 13.50 16.48
N TYR A 23 -2.80 13.43 16.12
CA TYR A 23 -3.61 14.64 15.85
C TYR A 23 -3.72 15.54 17.09
N LYS A 24 -4.03 14.95 18.25
CA LYS A 24 -4.10 15.68 19.54
C LYS A 24 -2.75 16.31 19.91
N GLU A 25 -1.66 15.59 19.67
CA GLU A 25 -0.30 16.09 19.89
C GLU A 25 0.01 17.27 18.96
N GLN A 26 -0.32 17.17 17.68
CA GLN A 26 -0.07 18.23 16.70
C GLN A 26 -0.91 19.49 17.00
N LEU A 27 -2.14 19.37 17.51
CA LEU A 27 -2.91 20.51 17.98
C LEU A 27 -2.18 21.31 19.07
N LYS A 28 -1.55 20.59 20.02
CA LYS A 28 -0.77 21.22 21.10
C LYS A 28 0.50 21.89 20.57
N ILE A 29 1.27 21.17 19.71
CA ILE A 29 2.53 21.66 19.13
C ILE A 29 2.28 22.90 18.25
N GLN A 30 1.27 22.83 17.39
CA GLN A 30 0.94 23.92 16.46
C GLN A 30 0.17 25.08 17.12
N LYS A 31 -0.26 24.89 18.36
CA LYS A 31 -1.11 25.85 19.11
C LYS A 31 -2.35 26.28 18.31
N LYS A 32 -2.93 25.37 17.54
CA LYS A 32 -4.10 25.60 16.70
C LYS A 32 -5.32 24.84 17.23
N LYS A 33 -6.52 25.37 16.96
CA LYS A 33 -7.78 24.69 17.29
C LYS A 33 -8.07 23.50 16.37
N SER A 34 -7.50 23.53 15.16
CA SER A 34 -7.61 22.43 14.20
C SER A 34 -6.38 22.37 13.30
N VAL A 35 -5.99 21.18 12.86
CA VAL A 35 -4.97 20.93 11.84
C VAL A 35 -5.56 20.04 10.75
N THR A 36 -5.00 20.10 9.55
CA THR A 36 -5.40 19.20 8.47
C THR A 36 -5.07 17.75 8.87
N GLN A 37 -5.91 16.83 8.43
CA GLN A 37 -5.69 15.38 8.59
C GLN A 37 -5.30 14.78 7.23
N ALA A 38 -4.25 14.01 7.23
CA ALA A 38 -3.82 13.27 6.04
C ALA A 38 -4.75 12.08 5.78
N SER A 39 -4.85 11.65 4.52
CA SER A 39 -5.59 10.44 4.17
C SER A 39 -5.00 9.20 4.87
N PRO A 40 -5.83 8.24 5.25
CA PRO A 40 -5.39 7.01 5.90
C PRO A 40 -4.50 6.17 4.97
N PRO A 41 -3.61 5.32 5.53
CA PRO A 41 -2.76 4.45 4.74
C PRO A 41 -3.48 3.18 4.25
N PHE A 42 -4.80 3.21 4.20
CA PHE A 42 -5.62 2.14 3.68
C PHE A 42 -6.82 2.71 2.89
N THR A 43 -7.38 1.90 2.02
CA THR A 43 -8.59 2.22 1.25
C THR A 43 -9.43 0.95 1.12
N GLU A 44 -10.75 1.10 1.04
CA GLU A 44 -11.61 -0.02 0.69
C GLU A 44 -11.36 -0.44 -0.76
N GLU A 45 -11.34 -1.74 -1.00
CA GLU A 45 -11.20 -2.29 -2.34
C GLU A 45 -12.53 -2.19 -3.07
N LEU A 46 -12.51 -1.61 -4.26
CA LEU A 46 -13.67 -1.56 -5.15
C LEU A 46 -13.51 -2.59 -6.26
N GLY A 47 -14.58 -3.31 -6.55
CA GLY A 47 -14.65 -4.21 -7.70
C GLY A 47 -14.74 -3.44 -9.03
N ASP A 48 -14.71 -4.15 -10.14
CA ASP A 48 -14.83 -3.59 -11.49
C ASP A 48 -16.16 -2.85 -11.71
N ASP A 49 -17.18 -3.18 -10.96
CA ASP A 49 -18.49 -2.51 -10.94
C ASP A 49 -18.53 -1.27 -10.02
N GLY A 50 -17.40 -0.90 -9.41
CA GLY A 50 -17.27 0.23 -8.50
C GLY A 50 -17.88 0.00 -7.12
N LYS A 51 -18.32 -1.21 -6.80
CA LYS A 51 -18.87 -1.53 -5.48
C LYS A 51 -17.79 -2.09 -4.54
N PRO A 52 -17.93 -1.88 -3.22
CA PRO A 52 -17.02 -2.45 -2.24
C PRO A 52 -16.98 -3.99 -2.33
N THR A 53 -15.79 -4.56 -2.36
CA THR A 53 -15.59 -6.03 -2.32
C THR A 53 -15.63 -6.60 -0.90
N GLY A 54 -15.62 -5.72 0.12
CA GLY A 54 -15.46 -6.09 1.52
C GLY A 54 -14.00 -6.31 1.95
N ASN A 55 -13.05 -6.04 1.07
CA ASN A 55 -11.63 -6.08 1.38
C ASN A 55 -11.06 -4.67 1.56
N TYR A 56 -9.89 -4.60 2.19
CA TYR A 56 -9.14 -3.34 2.38
C TYR A 56 -7.74 -3.46 1.82
N ILE A 57 -7.32 -2.41 1.11
CA ILE A 57 -5.98 -2.29 0.53
C ILE A 57 -5.12 -1.43 1.45
N PHE A 58 -4.07 -2.01 2.03
CA PHE A 58 -3.09 -1.31 2.86
C PHE A 58 -1.88 -0.90 2.03
N LYS A 59 -1.48 0.37 2.16
CA LYS A 59 -0.32 0.95 1.46
C LYS A 59 0.85 1.09 2.42
N PHE A 60 1.95 0.42 2.11
CA PHE A 60 3.20 0.51 2.85
C PHE A 60 4.20 1.38 2.11
N LYS A 61 4.97 2.16 2.84
CA LYS A 61 6.02 3.01 2.28
C LYS A 61 7.35 2.71 2.96
N SER A 62 8.41 2.53 2.17
CA SER A 62 9.77 2.39 2.65
C SER A 62 10.70 3.23 1.77
N LYS A 63 11.82 3.71 2.34
CA LYS A 63 12.89 4.32 1.54
C LYS A 63 13.72 3.20 0.92
N ALA A 64 14.24 3.41 -0.28
CA ALA A 64 15.10 2.45 -0.98
C ALA A 64 16.32 2.01 -0.14
N ALA A 65 16.83 2.90 0.72
CA ALA A 65 17.93 2.58 1.65
C ALA A 65 17.54 1.62 2.79
N TYR A 66 16.24 1.42 3.04
CA TYR A 66 15.73 0.55 4.12
C TYR A 66 14.84 -0.54 3.52
N LYS A 67 15.46 -1.48 2.81
CA LYS A 67 14.75 -2.65 2.29
C LYS A 67 14.20 -3.49 3.44
N PRO A 68 12.96 -4.02 3.34
CA PRO A 68 12.44 -4.96 4.32
C PRO A 68 13.23 -6.27 4.28
N ALA A 69 13.35 -6.93 5.42
CA ALA A 69 13.85 -8.31 5.44
C ALA A 69 12.77 -9.24 4.86
N ILE A 70 13.16 -10.18 4.00
CA ILE A 70 12.24 -11.11 3.35
C ILE A 70 12.60 -12.53 3.78
N PHE A 71 11.57 -13.29 4.13
CA PHE A 71 11.71 -14.67 4.61
C PHE A 71 10.78 -15.60 3.82
N ASP A 72 11.16 -16.86 3.70
CA ASP A 72 10.27 -17.92 3.23
C ASP A 72 9.27 -18.34 4.32
N ALA A 73 8.39 -19.30 3.99
CA ALA A 73 7.40 -19.82 4.93
C ALA A 73 8.02 -20.53 6.14
N LYS A 74 9.28 -20.98 6.05
CA LYS A 74 10.02 -21.65 7.13
C LYS A 74 10.86 -20.68 7.97
N GLY A 75 10.92 -19.39 7.58
CA GLY A 75 11.70 -18.37 8.27
C GLY A 75 13.14 -18.21 7.78
N ASN A 76 13.51 -18.83 6.68
CA ASN A 76 14.83 -18.62 6.07
C ASN A 76 14.84 -17.29 5.33
N ALA A 77 15.95 -16.54 5.41
CA ALA A 77 16.10 -15.28 4.72
C ALA A 77 16.20 -15.48 3.20
N LEU A 78 15.48 -14.65 2.45
CA LEU A 78 15.50 -14.61 1.01
C LEU A 78 16.16 -13.31 0.53
N ILE A 79 16.94 -13.40 -0.54
CA ILE A 79 17.59 -12.26 -1.19
C ILE A 79 16.83 -11.95 -2.48
N ASP A 80 16.17 -10.80 -2.51
CA ASP A 80 15.41 -10.26 -3.66
C ASP A 80 14.55 -11.31 -4.40
N PRO A 81 13.64 -12.04 -3.71
CA PRO A 81 12.76 -12.99 -4.37
C PRO A 81 11.80 -12.26 -5.32
N PRO A 82 11.46 -12.84 -6.48
CA PRO A 82 10.50 -12.27 -7.41
C PRO A 82 9.07 -12.41 -6.82
N ILE A 83 8.60 -11.38 -6.11
CA ILE A 83 7.24 -11.37 -5.54
C ILE A 83 6.29 -10.68 -6.51
N TRP A 84 5.36 -11.44 -7.06
CA TRP A 84 4.36 -10.95 -8.01
C TRP A 84 2.99 -10.74 -7.35
N GLY A 85 2.14 -9.98 -8.03
CA GLY A 85 0.74 -9.80 -7.63
C GLY A 85 0.02 -11.13 -7.50
N GLY A 86 -0.81 -11.29 -6.45
CA GLY A 86 -1.47 -12.56 -6.12
C GLY A 86 -0.70 -13.43 -5.13
N SER A 87 0.58 -13.14 -4.83
CA SER A 87 1.34 -13.88 -3.82
C SER A 87 0.75 -13.67 -2.42
N GLU A 88 0.73 -14.73 -1.61
CA GLU A 88 0.29 -14.66 -0.21
C GLU A 88 1.46 -14.32 0.70
N LEU A 89 1.30 -13.24 1.47
CA LEU A 89 2.35 -12.66 2.28
C LEU A 89 1.86 -12.39 3.71
N LYS A 90 2.76 -12.56 4.68
CA LYS A 90 2.63 -11.95 6.00
C LYS A 90 3.56 -10.74 6.09
N VAL A 91 3.03 -9.62 6.55
CA VAL A 91 3.78 -8.37 6.62
C VAL A 91 3.92 -7.92 8.06
N ASN A 92 5.15 -7.65 8.48
CA ASN A 92 5.45 -6.94 9.73
C ASN A 92 5.73 -5.48 9.38
N ALA A 93 4.97 -4.58 9.98
CA ALA A 93 5.10 -3.15 9.75
C ALA A 93 5.04 -2.36 11.06
N ALA A 94 5.63 -1.17 11.06
CA ALA A 94 5.50 -0.21 12.14
C ALA A 94 4.59 0.94 11.72
N LEU A 95 3.75 1.38 12.64
CA LEU A 95 2.99 2.62 12.55
C LEU A 95 3.94 3.80 12.80
N TYR A 96 3.93 4.76 11.89
CA TYR A 96 4.76 5.95 11.98
C TYR A 96 3.89 7.20 11.90
N PRO A 97 3.55 7.82 13.04
CA PRO A 97 2.85 9.09 13.05
C PRO A 97 3.75 10.19 12.46
N TYR A 98 3.18 11.09 11.70
CA TYR A 98 3.90 12.21 11.10
C TYR A 98 3.02 13.45 11.02
N PHE A 99 3.67 14.59 10.82
CA PHE A 99 3.03 15.84 10.44
C PHE A 99 3.72 16.42 9.21
N SER A 100 2.92 16.90 8.29
CA SER A 100 3.39 17.63 7.10
C SER A 100 2.58 18.92 6.96
N PRO A 101 3.21 20.08 6.70
CA PRO A 101 2.49 21.32 6.45
C PRO A 101 1.46 21.24 5.33
N MET A 102 1.73 20.42 4.29
CA MET A 102 0.81 20.24 3.16
C MET A 102 -0.32 19.26 3.45
N ASN A 103 0.00 18.10 4.07
CA ASN A 103 -0.96 17.01 4.24
C ASN A 103 -1.57 16.95 5.63
N GLY A 104 -0.97 17.65 6.60
CA GLY A 104 -1.42 17.64 7.99
C GLY A 104 -0.89 16.46 8.81
N ALA A 105 -1.62 16.13 9.89
CA ALA A 105 -1.31 14.99 10.74
C ALA A 105 -1.75 13.67 10.09
N GLY A 106 -0.88 12.69 10.10
CA GLY A 106 -1.15 11.39 9.48
C GLY A 106 -0.39 10.25 10.12
N VAL A 107 -0.67 9.03 9.66
CA VAL A 107 0.04 7.81 10.01
C VAL A 107 0.50 7.13 8.74
N SER A 108 1.74 6.67 8.72
CA SER A 108 2.32 5.89 7.62
C SER A 108 2.67 4.49 8.10
N LEU A 109 2.46 3.51 7.25
CA LEU A 109 2.87 2.13 7.50
C LEU A 109 4.27 1.93 6.92
N LYS A 110 5.26 1.68 7.80
CA LYS A 110 6.62 1.34 7.39
C LYS A 110 6.81 -0.16 7.46
N ILE A 111 7.03 -0.77 6.30
CA ILE A 111 7.32 -2.20 6.22
C ILE A 111 8.69 -2.50 6.83
N LYS A 112 8.76 -3.52 7.69
CA LYS A 112 10.00 -3.99 8.33
C LYS A 112 10.43 -5.34 7.80
N ALA A 113 9.48 -6.26 7.68
CA ALA A 113 9.75 -7.60 7.20
C ALA A 113 8.54 -8.17 6.46
N VAL A 114 8.80 -9.09 5.55
CA VAL A 114 7.80 -9.85 4.80
C VAL A 114 8.12 -11.32 4.90
N GLN A 115 7.12 -12.15 5.18
CA GLN A 115 7.21 -13.58 5.04
C GLN A 115 6.36 -14.03 3.86
N VAL A 116 6.97 -14.70 2.90
CA VAL A 116 6.31 -15.26 1.73
C VAL A 116 5.71 -16.60 2.12
N ILE A 117 4.39 -16.73 2.03
CA ILE A 117 3.67 -17.98 2.34
C ILE A 117 3.44 -18.78 1.07
N ALA A 118 2.91 -18.13 0.03
CA ALA A 118 2.75 -18.70 -1.29
C ALA A 118 3.22 -17.69 -2.33
N LEU A 119 4.12 -18.10 -3.19
CA LEU A 119 4.64 -17.28 -4.27
C LEU A 119 3.85 -17.61 -5.53
N VAL A 120 3.30 -16.59 -6.17
CA VAL A 120 2.81 -16.71 -7.53
C VAL A 120 4.02 -16.51 -8.45
N GLU A 121 4.27 -17.49 -9.30
CA GLU A 121 5.29 -17.35 -10.35
C GLU A 121 4.83 -16.26 -11.31
N GLY A 122 5.63 -15.21 -11.42
CA GLY A 122 5.41 -14.20 -12.43
C GLY A 122 5.61 -14.82 -13.79
N SER A 123 4.71 -14.57 -14.70
CA SER A 123 4.93 -14.88 -16.10
C SER A 123 6.07 -13.99 -16.60
N GLU A 124 7.32 -14.46 -16.47
CA GLU A 124 8.43 -13.86 -17.19
C GLU A 124 8.27 -14.18 -18.68
N GLY A 125 8.34 -13.15 -19.51
CA GLY A 125 8.28 -13.32 -20.96
C GLY A 125 6.95 -12.91 -21.60
N ALA A 126 6.63 -13.55 -22.71
CA ALA A 126 5.55 -13.19 -23.61
C ALA A 126 4.15 -13.24 -22.96
N SER A 127 3.93 -14.12 -22.00
CA SER A 127 2.65 -14.28 -21.28
C SER A 127 2.27 -13.05 -20.45
N ARG A 128 3.24 -12.25 -19.99
CA ARG A 128 2.97 -10.93 -19.36
C ARG A 128 2.23 -9.96 -20.28
N PHE A 129 2.42 -10.13 -21.58
CA PHE A 129 1.79 -9.32 -22.62
C PHE A 129 0.56 -10.00 -23.24
N GLY A 130 0.10 -11.10 -22.64
CA GLY A 130 -1.03 -11.87 -23.17
C GLY A 130 -0.69 -12.78 -24.34
N PHE A 131 0.61 -12.99 -24.63
CA PHE A 131 1.04 -13.92 -25.67
C PHE A 131 1.15 -15.33 -25.11
N SER A 132 0.57 -16.30 -25.79
CA SER A 132 0.72 -17.73 -25.54
C SER A 132 1.74 -18.34 -26.50
N GLU A 133 2.29 -19.47 -26.12
CA GLU A 133 3.16 -20.23 -27.00
C GLU A 133 2.43 -20.58 -28.31
N THR A 134 3.05 -20.24 -29.44
CA THR A 134 2.48 -20.42 -30.76
C THR A 134 3.57 -21.00 -31.68
N SER A 135 3.19 -21.88 -32.60
CA SER A 135 4.15 -22.42 -33.60
C SER A 135 4.64 -21.27 -34.49
N GLY A 136 5.96 -21.15 -34.65
CA GLY A 136 6.57 -20.10 -35.45
C GLY A 136 8.07 -20.03 -35.26
N TYR A 137 8.64 -18.85 -35.40
CA TYR A 137 10.07 -18.60 -35.23
C TYR A 137 10.52 -18.90 -33.79
N ASP A 138 11.55 -19.76 -33.64
CA ASP A 138 12.19 -20.13 -32.39
C ASP A 138 13.67 -19.70 -32.41
N VAL A 139 14.10 -19.00 -31.35
CA VAL A 139 15.47 -18.46 -31.19
C VAL A 139 16.53 -19.56 -31.14
N LYS A 140 16.15 -20.85 -30.96
CA LYS A 140 17.08 -21.96 -30.98
C LYS A 140 17.78 -22.14 -32.32
N ASP A 141 17.26 -21.52 -33.39
CA ASP A 141 17.80 -21.64 -34.74
C ASP A 141 18.76 -20.53 -35.17
N GLY A 142 19.09 -19.57 -34.32
CA GLY A 142 20.04 -18.52 -34.71
C GLY A 142 20.38 -17.48 -33.66
N VAL A 143 21.63 -17.52 -33.27
CA VAL A 143 22.47 -16.44 -32.73
C VAL A 143 22.11 -15.86 -31.36
N ASP A 144 22.97 -16.16 -30.39
CA ASP A 144 23.21 -15.42 -29.17
C ASP A 144 23.38 -13.90 -29.44
N GLU A 145 22.34 -13.13 -29.27
CA GLU A 145 22.46 -11.73 -28.87
C GLU A 145 21.49 -11.45 -27.74
N GLN A 146 22.06 -11.36 -26.55
CA GLN A 146 21.38 -10.84 -25.36
C GLN A 146 20.89 -9.43 -25.67
N VAL A 147 19.64 -9.32 -26.05
CA VAL A 147 18.95 -8.02 -26.07
C VAL A 147 18.68 -7.66 -24.62
N ASP A 148 19.53 -6.76 -24.10
CA ASP A 148 19.44 -6.25 -22.74
C ASP A 148 18.04 -5.60 -22.54
N ALA A 149 17.19 -6.24 -21.72
CA ALA A 149 15.83 -5.80 -21.42
C ALA A 149 15.77 -4.40 -20.74
N LYS A 150 16.92 -3.75 -20.54
CA LYS A 150 17.04 -2.44 -19.90
C LYS A 150 16.69 -1.25 -20.79
N VAL A 151 16.37 -1.46 -22.08
CA VAL A 151 16.12 -0.35 -23.02
C VAL A 151 14.70 0.21 -22.92
N PHE A 152 13.75 -0.51 -22.31
CA PHE A 152 12.33 -0.09 -22.26
C PHE A 152 11.89 0.63 -20.98
N ASP A 153 12.76 0.74 -19.96
CA ASP A 153 12.38 1.38 -18.68
C ASP A 153 12.58 2.90 -18.62
N LYS A 154 12.86 3.55 -19.76
CA LYS A 154 12.98 5.01 -19.81
C LYS A 154 11.84 5.66 -20.59
N LYS A 155 10.61 5.58 -20.12
CA LYS A 155 9.54 6.56 -20.34
C LYS A 155 8.21 6.11 -19.70
N ALA A 156 8.08 6.31 -18.43
CA ALA A 156 6.78 6.41 -17.77
C ALA A 156 6.85 7.41 -16.60
N ASP A 157 7.46 8.57 -16.84
CA ASP A 157 7.28 9.74 -15.98
C ASP A 157 6.21 10.62 -16.62
N ASN A 158 4.96 10.32 -16.35
CA ASN A 158 3.86 11.30 -16.37
C ASN A 158 2.56 10.62 -15.93
N VAL A 159 2.47 10.31 -14.65
CA VAL A 159 1.18 10.05 -14.02
C VAL A 159 0.79 11.35 -13.32
N PRO A 160 -0.29 12.02 -13.72
CA PRO A 160 -0.73 13.22 -13.02
C PRO A 160 -1.13 12.87 -11.58
N GLU A 161 -0.62 13.66 -10.67
CA GLU A 161 -0.93 13.63 -9.23
C GLU A 161 -2.44 13.82 -9.03
N PRO A 162 -3.15 12.98 -8.25
CA PRO A 162 -4.58 13.12 -8.06
C PRO A 162 -4.89 14.43 -7.33
N GLU A 163 -5.80 15.20 -7.89
CA GLU A 163 -6.29 16.47 -7.37
C GLU A 163 -6.79 16.32 -5.91
N VAL A 164 -6.29 17.21 -5.07
CA VAL A 164 -6.66 17.32 -3.65
C VAL A 164 -8.08 17.88 -3.56
N VAL A 165 -9.04 17.04 -3.23
CA VAL A 165 -10.38 17.50 -2.85
C VAL A 165 -10.29 18.21 -1.50
N LYS A 166 -10.43 19.53 -1.54
CA LYS A 166 -10.52 20.38 -0.34
C LYS A 166 -11.87 20.17 0.35
N THR A 167 -11.94 19.30 1.34
CA THR A 167 -13.08 19.27 2.25
C THR A 167 -12.85 20.27 3.40
N LYS A 168 -13.72 21.25 3.50
CA LYS A 168 -13.78 22.19 4.62
C LYS A 168 -14.16 21.44 5.89
N SER A 169 -13.27 21.40 6.88
CA SER A 169 -13.59 20.87 8.20
C SER A 169 -14.26 21.94 9.05
N THR A 170 -15.46 21.69 9.49
CA THR A 170 -16.10 22.39 10.61
C THR A 170 -15.68 21.70 11.91
N SER A 171 -15.26 22.55 12.86
CA SER A 171 -14.77 22.20 14.18
C SER A 171 -15.87 21.68 15.09
N ASP A 172 -15.66 20.58 15.82
CA ASP A 172 -16.00 20.55 17.24
C ASP A 172 -15.20 19.49 17.99
N GLY A 173 -14.87 19.77 19.25
CA GLY A 173 -13.97 18.98 20.05
C GLY A 173 -14.63 17.70 20.56
N SER A 174 -13.84 16.66 20.72
CA SER A 174 -14.22 15.34 21.21
C SER A 174 -15.07 14.52 20.23
N LYS A 175 -14.48 14.12 19.12
CA LYS A 175 -15.09 13.10 18.25
C LYS A 175 -14.70 11.72 18.73
N ASP A 176 -15.72 10.88 18.91
CA ASP A 176 -15.59 9.46 19.22
C ASP A 176 -14.83 8.74 18.09
N VAL A 177 -14.17 7.63 18.40
CA VAL A 177 -13.41 6.83 17.42
C VAL A 177 -14.31 6.35 16.28
N THR A 178 -15.60 6.14 16.56
CA THR A 178 -16.65 5.82 15.59
C THR A 178 -16.79 6.88 14.50
N ASP A 179 -16.79 8.19 14.88
CA ASP A 179 -16.90 9.30 13.92
C ASP A 179 -15.71 9.35 12.93
N ILE A 180 -14.53 8.88 13.36
CA ILE A 180 -13.35 8.83 12.52
C ILE A 180 -13.39 7.61 11.59
N LEU A 181 -13.88 6.48 12.09
CA LEU A 181 -14.11 5.29 11.29
C LEU A 181 -15.14 5.56 10.20
N ASP A 182 -16.26 6.23 10.53
CA ASP A 182 -17.28 6.63 9.57
C ASP A 182 -16.75 7.61 8.53
N LYS A 183 -15.92 8.57 8.95
CA LYS A 183 -15.28 9.54 8.05
C LYS A 183 -14.33 8.87 7.07
N TRP A 184 -13.75 7.73 7.46
CA TRP A 184 -12.83 6.94 6.63
C TRP A 184 -13.51 5.77 5.94
N GLY A 185 -14.86 5.67 6.02
CA GLY A 185 -15.66 4.66 5.33
C GLY A 185 -15.62 3.27 5.97
N VAL A 186 -15.18 3.16 7.23
CA VAL A 186 -15.21 1.89 7.97
C VAL A 186 -16.48 1.87 8.82
N LYS A 187 -17.45 1.06 8.43
CA LYS A 187 -18.68 0.84 9.22
C LYS A 187 -18.50 -0.34 10.15
N ASP A 188 -18.79 -0.14 11.44
CA ASP A 188 -18.96 -1.23 12.38
C ASP A 188 -20.38 -1.79 12.16
N ASP A 189 -20.50 -3.02 11.64
CA ASP A 189 -21.72 -3.86 11.70
C ASP A 189 -21.63 -4.77 12.90
#